data_bfc9752bada262a1504df71023da4565
#
_entry.id   bfc9752bada262a1504df71023da4565
#
_cell.length_a   1.000
_cell.length_b   1.000
_cell.length_c   1.000
_cell.angle_alpha   90.00
_cell.angle_beta   90.00
_cell.angle_gamma   90.00
#
_symmetry.space_group_name_H-M   'P 1'
#
loop_
_entity.id
_entity.type
_entity.pdbx_description
1 polymer ?
#
loop_
_entity_poly.entity_id
_entity_poly.type
_entity_poly.pdbx_seq_one_letter_code
_entity_poly.pdbx_strand_id
1 'polypeptide(L)'
;MNNLNRYKLQNGITVLYRQNKNTPRTAVNVFFNSLNDLSMEAGVSNVMSRLLLQGTKKHSAEEISDIIDNNGFEFNVDVKHDYIRLQAYFLDEDFDVASDLIDEVLKESTFEKVQKEISKLRGELTADLDSPRLQAFDNLAKNMFPNHYYGNTYTKILDNLTNVTKEKVESFYQNIFSADNIVVSVVSSMDYGKIVDKLDKTLGVIENKSVIRPEFLITPILENRTVTIAKKNAAQAQIVQGWLAPKLEDEDFFAMSVMNTALGACGLSSRLLLELRDKKGLAYDVRSSYESLKNTGIFTIYIGTEPKNIQISLDGFREEIGKIQNIPLSEKELSGAKNNLLGKRKYYHETNSQQAYYLAYYEFMGLGAEFDAEIFDRIEKVSSEQVQAVAQKYLDEHSIISVLATPEYVTGL
;
A
#
# COMPACT_ATOMS: atom_id res chain seq x y z
N MET A 1 14.22 14.59 -16.55
CA MET A 1 13.24 13.50 -16.76
C MET A 1 13.32 12.85 -18.16
N ASN A 2 14.43 12.92 -18.88
CA ASN A 2 14.50 12.62 -20.31
C ASN A 2 14.93 11.18 -20.70
N ASN A 3 14.84 10.19 -19.82
CA ASN A 3 15.33 8.83 -20.13
C ASN A 3 14.32 7.73 -19.82
N LEU A 4 13.01 8.04 -19.87
CA LEU A 4 11.98 7.02 -19.78
C LEU A 4 11.69 6.46 -21.18
N ASN A 5 11.86 5.16 -21.34
CA ASN A 5 11.46 4.42 -22.52
C ASN A 5 10.29 3.51 -22.16
N ARG A 6 9.29 3.48 -23.03
CA ARG A 6 8.13 2.59 -22.93
C ARG A 6 8.18 1.60 -24.09
N TYR A 7 8.08 0.33 -23.79
CA TYR A 7 8.07 -0.73 -24.77
C TYR A 7 6.94 -1.73 -24.49
N LYS A 8 6.39 -2.33 -25.53
CA LYS A 8 5.49 -3.46 -25.41
C LYS A 8 6.18 -4.72 -25.89
N LEU A 9 6.29 -5.72 -25.02
CA LEU A 9 6.76 -7.05 -25.39
C LEU A 9 5.82 -7.65 -26.44
N GLN A 10 6.29 -8.70 -27.14
CA GLN A 10 5.53 -9.35 -28.21
C GLN A 10 4.13 -9.84 -27.77
N ASN A 11 3.92 -10.11 -26.47
CA ASN A 11 2.63 -10.51 -25.90
C ASN A 11 1.81 -9.33 -25.34
N GLY A 12 2.30 -8.10 -25.46
CA GLY A 12 1.60 -6.89 -25.02
C GLY A 12 1.95 -6.39 -23.62
N ILE A 13 2.78 -7.08 -22.84
CA ILE A 13 3.28 -6.59 -21.54
C ILE A 13 3.96 -5.24 -21.74
N THR A 14 3.57 -4.24 -20.94
CA THR A 14 4.22 -2.93 -20.91
C THR A 14 5.48 -3.00 -20.06
N VAL A 15 6.62 -2.61 -20.65
CA VAL A 15 7.91 -2.45 -19.98
C VAL A 15 8.25 -0.97 -19.94
N LEU A 16 8.50 -0.46 -18.75
CA LEU A 16 8.98 0.89 -18.49
C LEU A 16 10.46 0.82 -18.10
N TYR A 17 11.30 1.43 -18.90
CA TYR A 17 12.75 1.44 -18.67
C TYR A 17 13.26 2.86 -18.45
N ARG A 18 14.06 3.01 -17.38
CA ARG A 18 14.81 4.25 -17.12
C ARG A 18 16.31 3.93 -16.98
N GLN A 19 17.13 4.59 -17.78
CA GLN A 19 18.58 4.45 -17.65
C GLN A 19 19.11 5.29 -16.49
N ASN A 20 19.92 4.66 -15.61
CA ASN A 20 20.66 5.34 -14.55
C ASN A 20 22.13 4.86 -14.58
N LYS A 21 23.00 5.62 -15.21
CA LYS A 21 24.44 5.31 -15.36
C LYS A 21 25.26 5.57 -14.10
N ASN A 22 24.66 6.12 -13.03
CA ASN A 22 25.39 6.50 -11.82
C ASN A 22 25.74 5.31 -10.92
N THR A 23 25.07 4.18 -11.11
CA THR A 23 25.27 2.98 -10.31
C THR A 23 25.08 1.73 -11.17
N PRO A 24 26.01 0.74 -11.12
CA PRO A 24 25.93 -0.50 -11.89
C PRO A 24 24.97 -1.50 -11.22
N ARG A 25 23.73 -1.08 -11.01
CA ARG A 25 22.69 -1.88 -10.33
C ARG A 25 21.39 -1.82 -11.08
N THR A 26 20.74 -2.96 -11.19
CA THR A 26 19.45 -3.12 -11.83
C THR A 26 18.36 -3.37 -10.80
N ALA A 27 17.27 -2.65 -10.92
CA ALA A 27 16.03 -2.89 -10.18
C ALA A 27 14.93 -3.27 -11.17
N VAL A 28 14.28 -4.39 -10.93
CA VAL A 28 13.13 -4.88 -11.70
C VAL A 28 11.93 -4.97 -10.78
N ASN A 29 10.78 -4.44 -11.23
CA ASN A 29 9.50 -4.72 -10.60
C ASN A 29 8.54 -5.34 -11.62
N VAL A 30 7.86 -6.39 -11.22
CA VAL A 30 6.76 -7.02 -11.96
C VAL A 30 5.50 -6.85 -11.14
N PHE A 31 4.58 -6.03 -11.63
CA PHE A 31 3.29 -5.78 -10.99
C PHE A 31 2.21 -6.64 -11.62
N PHE A 32 1.41 -7.25 -10.77
CA PHE A 32 0.18 -7.95 -11.13
C PHE A 32 -0.99 -7.25 -10.46
N ASN A 33 -2.10 -7.10 -11.16
CA ASN A 33 -3.34 -6.75 -10.50
C ASN A 33 -3.68 -7.90 -9.53
N SER A 34 -3.88 -7.57 -8.27
CA SER A 34 -4.30 -8.55 -7.28
C SER A 34 -5.73 -9.00 -7.49
N LEU A 35 -6.30 -8.79 -8.69
CA LEU A 35 -7.69 -9.09 -9.04
C LEU A 35 -8.28 -9.98 -7.99
N ASN A 36 -8.84 -9.32 -7.02
CA ASN A 36 -9.29 -10.04 -5.87
C ASN A 36 -10.30 -11.00 -6.39
N ASP A 37 -9.92 -12.22 -6.21
CA ASP A 37 -10.68 -13.38 -6.49
C ASP A 37 -12.18 -13.08 -6.41
N LEU A 38 -12.95 -13.55 -7.36
CA LEU A 38 -14.41 -13.45 -7.39
C LEU A 38 -15.07 -13.90 -6.07
N SER A 39 -14.38 -14.75 -5.30
CA SER A 39 -14.80 -15.21 -3.97
C SER A 39 -14.40 -14.27 -2.82
N MET A 40 -13.55 -13.26 -3.03
CA MET A 40 -12.96 -12.42 -2.00
C MET A 40 -12.32 -13.20 -0.84
N GLU A 41 -11.74 -14.36 -1.12
CA GLU A 41 -11.14 -15.23 -0.11
C GLU A 41 -9.86 -14.59 0.47
N ALA A 42 -9.99 -14.04 1.67
CA ALA A 42 -8.88 -13.44 2.38
C ALA A 42 -7.74 -14.45 2.58
N GLY A 43 -6.50 -14.04 2.33
CA GLY A 43 -5.32 -14.82 2.61
C GLY A 43 -4.79 -15.70 1.46
N VAL A 44 -5.57 -15.98 0.41
CA VAL A 44 -5.10 -16.78 -0.73
C VAL A 44 -3.92 -16.08 -1.42
N SER A 45 -4.05 -14.79 -1.75
CA SER A 45 -2.97 -13.99 -2.35
C SER A 45 -1.74 -13.89 -1.46
N ASN A 46 -1.95 -13.76 -0.14
CA ASN A 46 -0.84 -13.71 0.84
C ASN A 46 -0.06 -15.02 0.89
N VAL A 47 -0.74 -16.17 0.87
CA VAL A 47 -0.08 -17.48 0.84
C VAL A 47 0.57 -17.71 -0.51
N MET A 48 -0.10 -17.36 -1.62
CA MET A 48 0.45 -17.48 -2.98
C MET A 48 1.75 -16.71 -3.16
N SER A 49 1.79 -15.44 -2.75
CA SER A 49 3.00 -14.60 -2.89
C SER A 49 4.22 -15.18 -2.17
N ARG A 50 4.01 -15.77 -1.01
CA ARG A 50 5.07 -16.42 -0.22
C ARG A 50 5.59 -17.70 -0.88
N LEU A 51 4.73 -18.37 -1.63
CA LEU A 51 5.05 -19.64 -2.29
C LEU A 51 5.85 -19.48 -3.58
N LEU A 52 5.83 -18.29 -4.22
CA LEU A 52 6.56 -18.07 -5.48
C LEU A 52 8.05 -18.38 -5.36
N LEU A 53 8.67 -18.12 -4.22
CA LEU A 53 10.09 -18.40 -3.96
C LEU A 53 10.32 -19.70 -3.18
N GLN A 54 9.29 -20.56 -3.00
CA GLN A 54 9.39 -21.77 -2.18
C GLN A 54 9.60 -23.07 -2.98
N GLY A 55 10.04 -22.94 -4.21
CA GLY A 55 10.39 -24.03 -5.12
C GLY A 55 9.69 -23.96 -6.45
N THR A 56 10.40 -24.34 -7.48
CA THR A 56 9.97 -24.41 -8.87
C THR A 56 10.09 -25.86 -9.37
N LYS A 57 9.83 -26.07 -10.65
CA LYS A 57 10.10 -27.37 -11.29
C LYS A 57 11.59 -27.66 -11.46
N LYS A 58 12.45 -26.61 -11.44
CA LYS A 58 13.90 -26.74 -11.66
C LYS A 58 14.70 -26.70 -10.36
N HIS A 59 14.32 -25.82 -9.45
CA HIS A 59 15.08 -25.59 -8.22
C HIS A 59 14.19 -25.74 -6.98
N SER A 60 14.74 -26.33 -5.93
CA SER A 60 14.16 -26.35 -4.59
C SER A 60 14.18 -24.95 -3.96
N ALA A 61 13.49 -24.75 -2.85
CA ALA A 61 13.54 -23.48 -2.13
C ALA A 61 14.94 -23.16 -1.60
N GLU A 62 15.68 -24.18 -1.20
CA GLU A 62 17.07 -24.06 -0.73
C GLU A 62 17.97 -23.58 -1.87
N GLU A 63 17.88 -24.19 -3.04
CA GLU A 63 18.66 -23.80 -4.22
C GLU A 63 18.30 -22.38 -4.70
N ILE A 64 17.03 -21.98 -4.66
CA ILE A 64 16.61 -20.60 -4.95
C ILE A 64 17.24 -19.63 -3.94
N SER A 65 17.21 -19.96 -2.64
CA SER A 65 17.85 -19.15 -1.59
C SER A 65 19.35 -19.03 -1.82
N ASP A 66 20.01 -20.15 -2.17
CA ASP A 66 21.46 -20.17 -2.48
C ASP A 66 21.79 -19.29 -3.68
N ILE A 67 20.96 -19.30 -4.73
CA ILE A 67 21.15 -18.40 -5.90
C ILE A 67 21.03 -16.93 -5.46
N ILE A 68 20.01 -16.60 -4.67
CA ILE A 68 19.78 -15.24 -4.19
C ILE A 68 20.93 -14.79 -3.28
N ASP A 69 21.28 -15.58 -2.29
CA ASP A 69 22.26 -15.24 -1.26
C ASP A 69 23.70 -15.17 -1.82
N ASN A 70 24.10 -16.14 -2.66
CA ASN A 70 25.45 -16.20 -3.24
C ASN A 70 25.73 -15.05 -4.23
N ASN A 71 24.69 -14.52 -4.89
CA ASN A 71 24.84 -13.38 -5.80
C ASN A 71 24.47 -12.04 -5.14
N GLY A 72 24.05 -12.04 -3.85
CA GLY A 72 23.68 -10.84 -3.12
C GLY A 72 22.43 -10.16 -3.71
N PHE A 73 21.50 -10.93 -4.24
CA PHE A 73 20.25 -10.42 -4.77
C PHE A 73 19.27 -10.08 -3.64
N GLU A 74 18.46 -9.07 -3.87
CA GLU A 74 17.26 -8.81 -3.07
C GLU A 74 16.04 -9.21 -3.91
N PHE A 75 15.36 -10.28 -3.51
CA PHE A 75 14.11 -10.72 -4.09
C PHE A 75 13.01 -10.65 -3.04
N ASN A 76 11.90 -10.01 -3.40
CA ASN A 76 10.73 -9.91 -2.52
C ASN A 76 9.43 -9.99 -3.30
N VAL A 77 8.38 -10.58 -2.70
CA VAL A 77 7.04 -10.60 -3.25
C VAL A 77 6.07 -10.00 -2.25
N ASP A 78 5.54 -8.83 -2.58
CA ASP A 78 4.60 -8.07 -1.74
C ASP A 78 3.16 -8.25 -2.23
N VAL A 79 2.22 -8.35 -1.30
CA VAL A 79 0.78 -8.23 -1.56
C VAL A 79 0.29 -6.93 -0.95
N LYS A 80 -0.35 -6.11 -1.76
CA LYS A 80 -1.04 -4.90 -1.37
C LYS A 80 -2.53 -5.01 -1.73
N HIS A 81 -3.31 -4.01 -1.38
CA HIS A 81 -4.73 -4.02 -1.67
C HIS A 81 -5.02 -4.19 -3.17
N ASP A 82 -4.34 -3.43 -4.01
CA ASP A 82 -4.64 -3.36 -5.45
C ASP A 82 -3.68 -4.17 -6.33
N TYR A 83 -2.53 -4.61 -5.79
CA TYR A 83 -1.51 -5.30 -6.59
C TYR A 83 -0.70 -6.32 -5.80
N ILE A 84 -0.11 -7.23 -6.55
CA ILE A 84 0.99 -8.10 -6.12
C ILE A 84 2.22 -7.64 -6.88
N ARG A 85 3.35 -7.54 -6.21
CA ARG A 85 4.59 -7.08 -6.79
C ARG A 85 5.71 -8.07 -6.50
N LEU A 86 6.35 -8.56 -7.56
CA LEU A 86 7.68 -9.16 -7.44
C LEU A 86 8.71 -8.06 -7.67
N GLN A 87 9.61 -7.89 -6.73
CA GLN A 87 10.75 -6.97 -6.80
C GLN A 87 12.05 -7.77 -6.82
N ALA A 88 12.96 -7.41 -7.73
CA ALA A 88 14.32 -7.92 -7.77
C ALA A 88 15.31 -6.75 -7.86
N TYR A 89 16.40 -6.81 -7.09
CA TYR A 89 17.47 -5.83 -7.09
C TYR A 89 18.83 -6.53 -7.03
N PHE A 90 19.73 -6.21 -7.98
CA PHE A 90 20.96 -6.95 -8.20
C PHE A 90 22.00 -6.10 -8.97
N LEU A 91 23.24 -6.61 -9.11
CA LEU A 91 24.25 -5.97 -9.93
C LEU A 91 23.97 -6.19 -11.43
N ASP A 92 24.35 -5.23 -12.27
CA ASP A 92 24.10 -5.30 -13.72
C ASP A 92 24.77 -6.51 -14.38
N GLU A 93 25.91 -6.98 -13.86
CA GLU A 93 26.62 -8.17 -14.34
C GLU A 93 25.82 -9.47 -14.15
N ASP A 94 24.92 -9.49 -13.17
CA ASP A 94 24.10 -10.65 -12.83
C ASP A 94 22.72 -10.63 -13.50
N PHE A 95 22.49 -9.69 -14.42
CA PHE A 95 21.19 -9.47 -15.04
C PHE A 95 20.60 -10.74 -15.69
N ASP A 96 21.42 -11.53 -16.34
CA ASP A 96 20.97 -12.76 -17.00
C ASP A 96 20.47 -13.80 -15.97
N VAL A 97 21.24 -14.02 -14.90
CA VAL A 97 20.89 -14.97 -13.83
C VAL A 97 19.61 -14.52 -13.10
N ALA A 98 19.56 -13.25 -12.74
CA ALA A 98 18.40 -12.70 -12.04
C ALA A 98 17.13 -12.72 -12.92
N SER A 99 17.25 -12.40 -14.22
CA SER A 99 16.13 -12.44 -15.16
C SER A 99 15.64 -13.87 -15.39
N ASP A 100 16.53 -14.85 -15.47
CA ASP A 100 16.16 -16.26 -15.59
C ASP A 100 15.45 -16.75 -14.31
N LEU A 101 15.89 -16.33 -13.14
CA LEU A 101 15.23 -16.65 -11.88
C LEU A 101 13.83 -15.99 -11.80
N ILE A 102 13.67 -14.72 -12.20
CA ILE A 102 12.37 -14.06 -12.30
C ILE A 102 11.43 -14.87 -13.20
N ASP A 103 11.91 -15.24 -14.39
CA ASP A 103 11.13 -16.02 -15.35
C ASP A 103 10.70 -17.37 -14.77
N GLU A 104 11.63 -18.07 -14.13
CA GLU A 104 11.40 -19.38 -13.53
C GLU A 104 10.39 -19.33 -12.40
N VAL A 105 10.56 -18.43 -11.42
CA VAL A 105 9.62 -18.32 -10.29
C VAL A 105 8.21 -17.90 -10.73
N LEU A 106 8.10 -17.11 -11.79
CA LEU A 106 6.81 -16.71 -12.34
C LEU A 106 6.11 -17.80 -13.16
N LYS A 107 6.84 -18.67 -13.83
CA LYS A 107 6.22 -19.68 -14.70
C LYS A 107 6.18 -21.08 -14.12
N GLU A 108 7.11 -21.40 -13.24
CA GLU A 108 7.39 -22.79 -12.86
C GLU A 108 7.25 -23.06 -11.36
N SER A 109 6.75 -22.09 -10.56
CA SER A 109 6.47 -22.32 -9.13
C SER A 109 5.49 -23.47 -8.92
N THR A 110 5.80 -24.35 -7.95
CA THR A 110 5.07 -25.60 -7.72
C THR A 110 4.02 -25.52 -6.62
N PHE A 111 4.05 -24.48 -5.81
CA PHE A 111 3.14 -24.24 -4.68
C PHE A 111 3.01 -25.43 -3.69
N GLU A 112 4.06 -26.23 -3.51
CA GLU A 112 4.00 -27.45 -2.70
C GLU A 112 3.97 -27.21 -1.19
N LYS A 113 4.58 -26.11 -0.72
CA LYS A 113 4.79 -25.86 0.71
C LYS A 113 3.65 -25.07 1.37
N VAL A 114 2.40 -25.19 0.88
CA VAL A 114 1.23 -24.39 1.32
C VAL A 114 1.05 -24.43 2.83
N GLN A 115 1.02 -25.61 3.47
CA GLN A 115 0.78 -25.73 4.91
C GLN A 115 1.90 -25.11 5.76
N LYS A 116 3.13 -25.18 5.28
CA LYS A 116 4.29 -24.54 5.93
C LYS A 116 4.14 -23.02 5.90
N GLU A 117 3.80 -22.45 4.75
CA GLU A 117 3.65 -21.00 4.60
C GLU A 117 2.38 -20.47 5.30
N ILE A 118 1.28 -21.24 5.34
CA ILE A 118 0.12 -20.92 6.18
C ILE A 118 0.52 -20.84 7.66
N SER A 119 1.31 -21.81 8.15
CA SER A 119 1.73 -21.84 9.55
C SER A 119 2.61 -20.64 9.91
N LYS A 120 3.54 -20.25 9.03
CA LYS A 120 4.37 -19.05 9.20
C LYS A 120 3.51 -17.77 9.19
N LEU A 121 2.66 -17.60 8.17
CA LEU A 121 1.78 -16.43 8.05
C LEU A 121 0.86 -16.31 9.25
N ARG A 122 0.30 -17.42 9.74
CA ARG A 122 -0.49 -17.45 10.99
C ARG A 122 0.30 -16.93 12.18
N GLY A 123 1.54 -17.38 12.34
CA GLY A 123 2.41 -16.93 13.45
C GLY A 123 2.68 -15.43 13.37
N GLU A 124 3.01 -14.92 12.18
CA GLU A 124 3.28 -13.49 11.93
C GLU A 124 2.05 -12.62 12.19
N LEU A 125 0.89 -12.96 11.60
CA LEU A 125 -0.34 -12.21 11.80
C LEU A 125 -0.81 -12.23 13.27
N THR A 126 -0.60 -13.36 13.96
CA THR A 126 -0.91 -13.45 15.40
C THR A 126 -0.03 -12.50 16.20
N ALA A 127 1.28 -12.47 15.91
CA ALA A 127 2.21 -11.57 16.58
C ALA A 127 1.90 -10.08 16.26
N ASP A 128 1.55 -9.78 15.02
CA ASP A 128 1.14 -8.42 14.62
C ASP A 128 -0.13 -7.98 15.37
N LEU A 129 -1.11 -8.88 15.51
CA LEU A 129 -2.36 -8.62 16.23
C LEU A 129 -2.19 -8.56 17.77
N ASP A 130 -1.01 -8.86 18.33
CA ASP A 130 -0.71 -8.52 19.72
C ASP A 130 -0.65 -6.99 19.94
N SER A 131 -0.38 -6.21 18.88
CA SER A 131 -0.39 -4.75 18.93
C SER A 131 -1.81 -4.20 19.08
N PRO A 132 -2.15 -3.50 20.19
CA PRO A 132 -3.46 -2.87 20.35
C PRO A 132 -3.77 -1.84 19.25
N ARG A 133 -2.74 -1.15 18.77
CA ARG A 133 -2.87 -0.21 17.66
C ARG A 133 -3.31 -0.91 16.37
N LEU A 134 -2.64 -2.00 15.99
CA LEU A 134 -3.02 -2.76 14.80
C LEU A 134 -4.42 -3.34 14.92
N GLN A 135 -4.83 -3.82 16.10
CA GLN A 135 -6.20 -4.27 16.35
C GLN A 135 -7.23 -3.15 16.10
N ALA A 136 -6.93 -1.92 16.53
CA ALA A 136 -7.84 -0.80 16.31
C ALA A 136 -7.98 -0.45 14.82
N PHE A 137 -6.88 -0.47 14.04
CA PHE A 137 -6.91 -0.26 12.58
C PHE A 137 -7.57 -1.42 11.84
N ASP A 138 -7.33 -2.66 12.25
CA ASP A 138 -7.97 -3.87 11.70
C ASP A 138 -9.50 -3.80 11.86
N ASN A 139 -9.95 -3.43 13.04
CA ASN A 139 -11.37 -3.23 13.33
C ASN A 139 -11.98 -2.06 12.54
N LEU A 140 -11.22 -0.97 12.35
CA LEU A 140 -11.65 0.15 11.49
C LEU A 140 -11.87 -0.33 10.06
N ALA A 141 -10.86 -0.95 9.43
CA ALA A 141 -10.91 -1.38 8.03
C ALA A 141 -12.03 -2.40 7.79
N LYS A 142 -12.21 -3.37 8.70
CA LYS A 142 -13.32 -4.33 8.67
C LYS A 142 -14.69 -3.64 8.61
N ASN A 143 -14.86 -2.55 9.34
CA ASN A 143 -16.13 -1.83 9.42
C ASN A 143 -16.32 -0.78 8.32
N MET A 144 -15.23 -0.22 7.79
CA MET A 144 -15.28 0.67 6.62
C MET A 144 -15.59 -0.10 5.33
N PHE A 145 -15.08 -1.34 5.20
CA PHE A 145 -15.15 -2.14 3.98
C PHE A 145 -15.73 -3.54 4.18
N PRO A 146 -16.97 -3.66 4.70
CA PRO A 146 -17.54 -4.97 5.10
C PRO A 146 -17.69 -5.93 3.90
N ASN A 147 -17.94 -5.39 2.70
CA ASN A 147 -18.22 -6.17 1.48
C ASN A 147 -17.19 -5.88 0.36
N HIS A 148 -16.02 -5.41 0.73
CA HIS A 148 -14.96 -5.09 -0.22
C HIS A 148 -13.64 -5.76 0.22
N TYR A 149 -12.76 -6.05 -0.72
CA TYR A 149 -11.46 -6.67 -0.41
C TYR A 149 -10.54 -5.76 0.41
N TYR A 150 -10.75 -4.44 0.43
CA TYR A 150 -10.06 -3.55 1.39
C TYR A 150 -10.37 -3.88 2.84
N GLY A 151 -11.46 -4.61 3.11
CA GLY A 151 -11.79 -5.18 4.40
C GLY A 151 -11.19 -6.58 4.65
N ASN A 152 -10.28 -7.06 3.80
CA ASN A 152 -9.50 -8.29 4.07
C ASN A 152 -8.40 -7.98 5.08
N THR A 153 -8.80 -7.79 6.32
CA THR A 153 -7.96 -7.44 7.46
C THR A 153 -7.15 -8.63 7.96
N TYR A 154 -6.17 -8.38 8.83
CA TYR A 154 -5.35 -9.43 9.45
C TYR A 154 -6.22 -10.48 10.17
N THR A 155 -7.23 -10.03 10.91
CA THR A 155 -8.20 -10.92 11.57
C THR A 155 -8.94 -11.78 10.53
N LYS A 156 -9.46 -11.18 9.46
CA LYS A 156 -10.20 -11.92 8.42
C LYS A 156 -9.28 -12.90 7.67
N ILE A 157 -8.05 -12.51 7.38
CA ILE A 157 -7.05 -13.41 6.78
C ILE A 157 -6.80 -14.59 7.73
N LEU A 158 -6.54 -14.32 9.01
CA LEU A 158 -6.23 -15.33 10.01
C LEU A 158 -7.36 -16.37 10.15
N ASP A 159 -8.60 -15.89 10.18
CA ASP A 159 -9.81 -16.72 10.28
C ASP A 159 -9.96 -17.63 9.06
N ASN A 160 -9.59 -17.13 7.87
CA ASN A 160 -9.76 -17.87 6.62
C ASN A 160 -8.57 -18.77 6.24
N LEU A 161 -7.40 -18.68 6.91
CA LEU A 161 -6.21 -19.47 6.55
C LEU A 161 -6.44 -20.99 6.54
N THR A 162 -7.38 -21.49 7.33
CA THR A 162 -7.74 -22.92 7.35
C THR A 162 -8.43 -23.38 6.07
N ASN A 163 -9.01 -22.45 5.29
CA ASN A 163 -9.71 -22.71 4.05
C ASN A 163 -8.79 -22.56 2.82
N VAL A 164 -7.57 -22.07 3.01
CA VAL A 164 -6.59 -21.92 1.91
C VAL A 164 -5.97 -23.27 1.59
N THR A 165 -6.12 -23.71 0.34
CA THR A 165 -5.57 -24.97 -0.17
C THR A 165 -4.64 -24.72 -1.35
N LYS A 166 -3.86 -25.73 -1.75
CA LYS A 166 -2.99 -25.66 -2.91
C LYS A 166 -3.80 -25.34 -4.19
N GLU A 167 -4.92 -26.02 -4.38
CA GLU A 167 -5.79 -25.84 -5.54
C GLU A 167 -6.32 -24.40 -5.64
N LYS A 168 -6.68 -23.78 -4.52
CA LYS A 168 -7.11 -22.38 -4.49
C LYS A 168 -5.96 -21.43 -4.84
N VAL A 169 -4.76 -21.68 -4.31
CA VAL A 169 -3.56 -20.90 -4.64
C VAL A 169 -3.23 -21.00 -6.13
N GLU A 170 -3.23 -22.21 -6.68
CA GLU A 170 -2.97 -22.46 -8.10
C GLU A 170 -4.03 -21.80 -8.99
N SER A 171 -5.32 -21.98 -8.67
CA SER A 171 -6.41 -21.34 -9.39
C SER A 171 -6.32 -19.83 -9.37
N PHE A 172 -6.06 -19.24 -8.21
CA PHE A 172 -5.85 -17.79 -8.08
C PHE A 172 -4.68 -17.34 -8.96
N TYR A 173 -3.52 -18.01 -8.87
CA TYR A 173 -2.35 -17.66 -9.65
C TYR A 173 -2.60 -17.75 -11.16
N GLN A 174 -3.23 -18.84 -11.62
CA GLN A 174 -3.59 -19.01 -13.03
C GLN A 174 -4.50 -17.88 -13.54
N ASN A 175 -5.39 -17.38 -12.69
CA ASN A 175 -6.30 -16.30 -13.04
C ASN A 175 -5.61 -14.94 -13.16
N ILE A 176 -4.60 -14.66 -12.32
CA ILE A 176 -3.87 -13.38 -12.37
C ILE A 176 -2.66 -13.41 -13.31
N PHE A 177 -2.11 -14.57 -13.60
CA PHE A 177 -0.92 -14.75 -14.44
C PHE A 177 -1.27 -14.72 -15.92
N SER A 178 -1.36 -13.51 -16.44
CA SER A 178 -1.67 -13.20 -17.84
C SER A 178 -0.91 -11.96 -18.28
N ALA A 179 -0.51 -11.93 -19.55
CA ALA A 179 0.27 -10.82 -20.10
C ALA A 179 -0.46 -9.47 -19.99
N ASP A 180 -1.78 -9.44 -20.16
CA ASP A 180 -2.60 -8.22 -20.05
C ASP A 180 -2.76 -7.71 -18.61
N ASN A 181 -2.31 -8.50 -17.62
CA ASN A 181 -2.38 -8.20 -16.19
C ASN A 181 -1.02 -7.79 -15.61
N ILE A 182 0.02 -7.67 -16.43
CA ILE A 182 1.39 -7.45 -16.00
C ILE A 182 1.89 -6.10 -16.49
N VAL A 183 2.55 -5.36 -15.58
CA VAL A 183 3.37 -4.19 -15.90
C VAL A 183 4.77 -4.43 -15.32
N VAL A 184 5.79 -4.20 -16.14
CA VAL A 184 7.19 -4.36 -15.74
C VAL A 184 7.87 -3.00 -15.75
N SER A 185 8.68 -2.72 -14.75
CA SER A 185 9.60 -1.59 -14.77
C SER A 185 11.02 -2.03 -14.48
N VAL A 186 11.95 -1.37 -15.14
CA VAL A 186 13.40 -1.59 -14.99
C VAL A 186 14.12 -0.26 -14.87
N VAL A 187 14.95 -0.11 -13.84
CA VAL A 187 15.92 0.98 -13.72
C VAL A 187 17.32 0.37 -13.63
N SER A 188 18.19 0.70 -14.60
CA SER A 188 19.49 0.04 -14.77
C SER A 188 20.48 0.98 -15.44
N SER A 189 21.79 0.70 -15.30
CA SER A 189 22.82 1.37 -16.10
C SER A 189 23.03 0.73 -17.48
N MET A 190 22.51 -0.48 -17.69
CA MET A 190 22.70 -1.27 -18.90
C MET A 190 22.05 -0.62 -20.13
N ASP A 191 22.37 -1.16 -21.30
CA ASP A 191 21.75 -0.74 -22.54
C ASP A 191 20.30 -1.23 -22.63
N TYR A 192 19.38 -0.34 -23.07
CA TYR A 192 17.97 -0.62 -23.25
C TYR A 192 17.68 -1.84 -24.11
N GLY A 193 18.41 -2.01 -25.23
CA GLY A 193 18.20 -3.12 -26.15
C GLY A 193 18.42 -4.46 -25.48
N LYS A 194 19.51 -4.60 -24.68
CA LYS A 194 19.80 -5.84 -23.94
C LYS A 194 18.69 -6.20 -22.97
N ILE A 195 18.16 -5.21 -22.25
CA ILE A 195 17.06 -5.42 -21.29
C ILE A 195 15.83 -5.94 -22.02
N VAL A 196 15.40 -5.27 -23.09
CA VAL A 196 14.19 -5.63 -23.84
C VAL A 196 14.34 -7.00 -24.50
N ASP A 197 15.49 -7.27 -25.15
CA ASP A 197 15.75 -8.56 -25.80
C ASP A 197 15.68 -9.74 -24.82
N LYS A 198 16.14 -9.56 -23.59
CA LYS A 198 16.04 -10.59 -22.54
C LYS A 198 14.60 -10.75 -22.07
N LEU A 199 13.91 -9.64 -21.78
CA LEU A 199 12.52 -9.68 -21.32
C LEU A 199 11.55 -10.24 -22.38
N ASP A 200 11.79 -9.98 -23.68
CA ASP A 200 10.99 -10.59 -24.74
C ASP A 200 11.14 -12.12 -24.78
N LYS A 201 12.34 -12.63 -24.52
CA LYS A 201 12.61 -14.08 -24.48
C LYS A 201 12.05 -14.77 -23.24
N THR A 202 11.97 -14.03 -22.13
CA THR A 202 11.47 -14.52 -20.84
C THR A 202 9.98 -14.20 -20.68
N LEU A 203 9.65 -13.00 -20.30
CA LEU A 203 8.26 -12.58 -20.00
C LEU A 203 7.39 -12.42 -21.26
N GLY A 204 8.02 -12.13 -22.42
CA GLY A 204 7.30 -11.93 -23.69
C GLY A 204 6.56 -13.18 -24.23
N VAL A 205 6.84 -14.37 -23.68
CA VAL A 205 6.17 -15.64 -24.04
C VAL A 205 5.03 -16.00 -23.09
N ILE A 206 4.75 -15.19 -22.06
CA ILE A 206 3.61 -15.38 -21.17
C ILE A 206 2.32 -15.24 -22.01
N GLU A 207 1.41 -16.19 -21.84
CA GLU A 207 0.14 -16.19 -22.54
C GLU A 207 -0.71 -14.98 -22.15
N ASN A 208 -1.40 -14.41 -23.14
CA ASN A 208 -2.41 -13.39 -22.91
C ASN A 208 -3.78 -14.06 -22.78
N LYS A 209 -4.32 -14.09 -21.56
CA LYS A 209 -5.62 -14.67 -21.24
C LYS A 209 -6.60 -13.55 -20.97
N SER A 210 -7.86 -13.77 -21.32
CA SER A 210 -8.93 -12.86 -20.91
C SER A 210 -9.12 -12.95 -19.39
N VAL A 211 -8.62 -11.97 -18.66
CA VAL A 211 -8.73 -11.91 -17.19
C VAL A 211 -10.04 -11.24 -16.80
N ILE A 212 -10.86 -11.94 -16.00
CA ILE A 212 -12.08 -11.36 -15.44
C ILE A 212 -11.68 -10.36 -14.34
N ARG A 213 -12.12 -9.11 -14.50
CA ARG A 213 -11.88 -8.03 -13.53
C ARG A 213 -13.20 -7.62 -12.90
N PRO A 214 -13.57 -8.23 -11.76
CA PRO A 214 -14.79 -7.85 -11.07
C PRO A 214 -14.70 -6.41 -10.58
N GLU A 215 -15.78 -5.65 -10.74
CA GLU A 215 -15.92 -4.35 -10.09
C GLU A 215 -16.49 -4.55 -8.69
N PHE A 216 -15.79 -4.03 -7.70
CA PHE A 216 -16.25 -4.00 -6.32
C PHE A 216 -16.64 -2.56 -5.97
N LEU A 217 -17.91 -2.37 -5.65
CA LEU A 217 -18.41 -1.06 -5.24
C LEU A 217 -18.03 -0.78 -3.78
N ILE A 218 -17.54 0.42 -3.54
CA ILE A 218 -17.34 0.92 -2.18
C ILE A 218 -18.70 1.24 -1.58
N THR A 219 -19.02 0.62 -0.44
CA THR A 219 -20.22 0.96 0.31
C THR A 219 -20.04 2.31 0.99
N PRO A 220 -20.91 3.30 0.74
CA PRO A 220 -20.82 4.59 1.42
C PRO A 220 -20.99 4.44 2.95
N ILE A 221 -20.23 5.23 3.70
CA ILE A 221 -20.48 5.40 5.13
C ILE A 221 -21.59 6.44 5.25
N LEU A 222 -22.74 6.05 5.80
CA LEU A 222 -23.95 6.90 5.83
C LEU A 222 -24.18 7.60 7.17
N GLU A 223 -23.43 7.23 8.20
CA GLU A 223 -23.56 7.77 9.56
C GLU A 223 -22.23 7.67 10.32
N ASN A 224 -22.08 8.47 11.34
CA ASN A 224 -20.99 8.33 12.28
C ASN A 224 -21.25 7.12 13.19
N ARG A 225 -20.34 6.14 13.17
CA ARG A 225 -20.49 4.91 13.95
C ARG A 225 -19.23 4.60 14.75
N THR A 226 -19.41 4.36 16.06
CA THR A 226 -18.33 3.87 16.92
C THR A 226 -18.38 2.34 17.00
N VAL A 227 -17.22 1.72 16.84
CA VAL A 227 -17.00 0.28 17.01
C VAL A 227 -15.92 0.06 18.05
N THR A 228 -16.14 -0.86 18.98
CA THR A 228 -15.27 -0.99 20.16
C THR A 228 -14.62 -2.36 20.27
N ILE A 229 -13.41 -2.40 20.86
CA ILE A 229 -12.71 -3.60 21.27
C ILE A 229 -12.41 -3.49 22.77
N ALA A 230 -12.99 -4.38 23.59
CA ALA A 230 -12.68 -4.47 25.00
C ALA A 230 -11.43 -5.35 25.22
N LYS A 231 -10.35 -4.79 25.76
CA LYS A 231 -9.09 -5.50 26.04
C LYS A 231 -8.71 -5.30 27.51
N LYS A 232 -8.85 -6.35 28.34
CA LYS A 232 -8.73 -6.28 29.83
C LYS A 232 -7.47 -5.59 30.35
N ASN A 233 -6.35 -5.70 29.65
CA ASN A 233 -5.04 -5.17 30.09
C ASN A 233 -4.51 -4.10 29.15
N ALA A 234 -5.38 -3.34 28.49
CA ALA A 234 -4.95 -2.24 27.62
C ALA A 234 -4.36 -1.12 28.48
N ALA A 235 -3.05 -0.91 28.39
CA ALA A 235 -2.37 0.19 29.10
C ALA A 235 -2.78 1.57 28.54
N GLN A 236 -3.18 1.62 27.28
CA GLN A 236 -3.65 2.82 26.58
C GLN A 236 -4.92 2.50 25.80
N ALA A 237 -5.76 3.50 25.63
CA ALA A 237 -6.79 3.47 24.61
C ALA A 237 -6.15 3.76 23.24
N GLN A 238 -6.59 3.01 22.23
CA GLN A 238 -6.24 3.23 20.83
C GLN A 238 -7.49 3.71 20.12
N ILE A 239 -7.46 4.91 19.61
CA ILE A 239 -8.58 5.54 18.91
C ILE A 239 -8.15 5.80 17.49
N VAL A 240 -8.90 5.31 16.53
CA VAL A 240 -8.73 5.64 15.11
C VAL A 240 -10.07 5.98 14.51
N GLN A 241 -10.18 7.16 13.91
CA GLN A 241 -11.36 7.61 13.17
C GLN A 241 -10.99 7.65 11.68
N GLY A 242 -11.87 7.10 10.83
CA GLY A 242 -11.62 6.95 9.41
C GLY A 242 -12.77 7.43 8.54
N TRP A 243 -12.43 8.03 7.41
CA TRP A 243 -13.33 8.51 6.37
C TRP A 243 -12.95 7.94 5.01
N LEU A 244 -13.92 7.79 4.12
CA LEU A 244 -13.62 7.62 2.71
C LEU A 244 -13.04 8.93 2.17
N ALA A 245 -12.04 8.82 1.31
CA ALA A 245 -11.25 9.94 0.80
C ALA A 245 -11.08 9.83 -0.71
N PRO A 246 -10.54 10.86 -1.41
CA PRO A 246 -10.34 10.78 -2.84
C PRO A 246 -9.39 9.63 -3.22
N LYS A 247 -9.71 8.96 -4.33
CA LYS A 247 -8.81 7.98 -4.94
C LYS A 247 -7.68 8.66 -5.69
N LEU A 248 -6.69 7.88 -6.12
CA LEU A 248 -5.46 8.40 -6.73
C LEU A 248 -5.70 9.24 -8.01
N GLU A 249 -6.72 8.89 -8.79
CA GLU A 249 -7.04 9.60 -10.05
C GLU A 249 -7.87 10.88 -9.84
N ASP A 250 -8.41 11.11 -8.63
CA ASP A 250 -9.23 12.28 -8.37
C ASP A 250 -8.39 13.56 -8.25
N GLU A 251 -8.90 14.67 -8.75
CA GLU A 251 -8.25 15.98 -8.63
C GLU A 251 -8.02 16.40 -7.18
N ASP A 252 -8.90 15.99 -6.28
CA ASP A 252 -8.84 16.26 -4.84
C ASP A 252 -7.66 15.55 -4.14
N PHE A 253 -7.01 14.57 -4.79
CA PHE A 253 -5.86 13.85 -4.25
C PHE A 253 -4.74 14.78 -3.78
N PHE A 254 -4.44 15.83 -4.52
CA PHE A 254 -3.32 16.75 -4.22
C PHE A 254 -3.64 17.62 -3.02
N ALA A 255 -4.84 18.20 -2.98
CA ALA A 255 -5.29 19.01 -1.86
C ALA A 255 -5.44 18.18 -0.58
N MET A 256 -5.94 16.94 -0.68
CA MET A 256 -6.03 15.98 0.43
C MET A 256 -4.63 15.60 0.96
N SER A 257 -3.65 15.40 0.10
CA SER A 257 -2.26 15.11 0.49
C SER A 257 -1.63 16.28 1.27
N VAL A 258 -1.86 17.52 0.82
CA VAL A 258 -1.39 18.73 1.52
C VAL A 258 -2.13 18.89 2.85
N MET A 259 -3.46 18.70 2.88
CA MET A 259 -4.28 18.73 4.08
C MET A 259 -3.78 17.73 5.14
N ASN A 260 -3.57 16.46 4.73
CA ASN A 260 -3.04 15.43 5.61
C ASN A 260 -1.69 15.83 6.21
N THR A 261 -0.81 16.43 5.39
CA THR A 261 0.51 16.86 5.86
C THR A 261 0.38 17.96 6.90
N ALA A 262 -0.45 18.99 6.68
CA ALA A 262 -0.67 20.08 7.63
C ALA A 262 -1.34 19.60 8.92
N LEU A 263 -2.34 18.69 8.79
CA LEU A 263 -3.13 18.25 9.94
C LEU A 263 -2.35 17.31 10.87
N GLY A 264 -1.68 16.27 10.34
CA GLY A 264 -1.09 15.25 11.20
C GLY A 264 0.14 14.51 10.67
N ALA A 265 0.55 14.69 9.39
CA ALA A 265 1.61 13.88 8.79
C ALA A 265 2.99 14.58 8.68
N CYS A 266 3.12 15.87 9.00
CA CYS A 266 4.40 16.56 8.93
C CYS A 266 5.25 16.48 10.22
N GLY A 267 4.86 15.64 11.18
CA GLY A 267 5.58 15.45 12.43
C GLY A 267 5.35 16.62 13.42
N LEU A 268 6.41 17.10 14.08
CA LEU A 268 6.33 18.04 15.23
C LEU A 268 5.59 19.36 14.96
N SER A 269 5.44 19.77 13.72
CA SER A 269 4.75 21.02 13.34
C SER A 269 3.29 20.81 12.90
N SER A 270 2.77 19.59 12.95
CA SER A 270 1.38 19.31 12.57
C SER A 270 0.38 19.78 13.63
N ARG A 271 -0.81 20.19 13.19
CA ARG A 271 -1.86 20.71 14.10
C ARG A 271 -2.23 19.72 15.18
N LEU A 272 -2.50 18.46 14.83
CA LEU A 272 -2.86 17.41 15.79
C LEU A 272 -1.78 17.23 16.88
N LEU A 273 -0.53 17.22 16.48
CA LEU A 273 0.56 17.00 17.42
C LEU A 273 0.74 18.20 18.35
N LEU A 274 0.73 19.43 17.81
CA LEU A 274 0.83 20.64 18.58
C LEU A 274 -0.32 20.82 19.58
N GLU A 275 -1.57 20.54 19.15
CA GLU A 275 -2.75 20.78 20.00
C GLU A 275 -2.99 19.66 21.01
N LEU A 276 -2.96 18.38 20.54
CA LEU A 276 -3.35 17.25 21.39
C LEU A 276 -2.21 16.71 22.24
N ARG A 277 -0.99 16.72 21.70
CA ARG A 277 0.21 16.27 22.43
C ARG A 277 0.84 17.39 23.25
N ASP A 278 1.28 18.47 22.58
CA ASP A 278 2.14 19.46 23.23
C ASP A 278 1.34 20.39 24.17
N LYS A 279 0.14 20.85 23.75
CA LYS A 279 -0.67 21.75 24.57
C LYS A 279 -1.56 21.02 25.57
N LYS A 280 -2.28 19.96 25.12
CA LYS A 280 -3.22 19.22 25.98
C LYS A 280 -2.59 18.04 26.72
N GLY A 281 -1.38 17.59 26.34
CA GLY A 281 -0.68 16.47 26.99
C GLY A 281 -1.38 15.12 26.89
N LEU A 282 -2.23 14.93 25.86
CA LEU A 282 -3.12 13.77 25.79
C LEU A 282 -2.40 12.50 25.33
N ALA A 283 -1.33 12.60 24.54
CA ALA A 283 -0.73 11.44 23.90
C ALA A 283 0.74 11.65 23.55
N TYR A 284 1.48 10.55 23.48
CA TYR A 284 2.81 10.54 22.86
C TYR A 284 2.72 10.45 21.32
N ASP A 285 1.76 9.69 20.80
CA ASP A 285 1.56 9.48 19.37
C ASP A 285 0.14 9.90 18.96
N VAL A 286 0.08 10.93 18.13
CA VAL A 286 -1.12 11.41 17.45
C VAL A 286 -0.76 11.81 16.03
N ARG A 287 -1.52 11.34 15.05
CA ARG A 287 -1.23 11.59 13.63
C ARG A 287 -2.47 11.46 12.75
N SER A 288 -2.39 12.02 11.55
CA SER A 288 -3.28 11.66 10.45
C SER A 288 -2.52 10.86 9.38
N SER A 289 -3.25 10.08 8.61
CA SER A 289 -2.76 9.34 7.46
C SER A 289 -3.76 9.39 6.33
N TYR A 290 -3.26 9.52 5.13
CA TYR A 290 -4.05 9.43 3.91
C TYR A 290 -3.43 8.36 3.00
N GLU A 291 -4.20 7.34 2.70
CA GLU A 291 -3.87 6.29 1.74
C GLU A 291 -4.80 6.40 0.55
N SER A 292 -4.24 6.58 -0.63
CA SER A 292 -4.99 6.66 -1.87
C SER A 292 -4.89 5.34 -2.61
N LEU A 293 -6.03 4.68 -2.81
CA LEU A 293 -6.17 3.38 -3.43
C LEU A 293 -6.83 3.53 -4.82
N LYS A 294 -6.97 2.42 -5.53
CA LYS A 294 -7.56 2.41 -6.88
C LYS A 294 -9.06 2.76 -6.88
N ASN A 295 -9.82 2.24 -5.92
CA ASN A 295 -11.28 2.40 -5.90
C ASN A 295 -11.76 3.49 -4.94
N THR A 296 -10.95 3.90 -3.96
CA THR A 296 -11.21 4.97 -2.99
C THR A 296 -9.93 5.39 -2.30
N GLY A 297 -9.96 6.46 -1.54
CA GLY A 297 -8.96 6.77 -0.52
C GLY A 297 -9.48 6.48 0.87
N ILE A 298 -8.57 6.42 1.82
CA ILE A 298 -8.83 6.31 3.25
C ILE A 298 -8.09 7.43 3.96
N PHE A 299 -8.82 8.26 4.67
CA PHE A 299 -8.23 9.24 5.57
C PHE A 299 -8.47 8.82 7.01
N THR A 300 -7.44 8.83 7.84
CA THR A 300 -7.55 8.45 9.26
C THR A 300 -6.89 9.47 10.16
N ILE A 301 -7.47 9.63 11.37
CA ILE A 301 -6.82 10.28 12.51
C ILE A 301 -6.68 9.25 13.62
N TYR A 302 -5.48 9.12 14.16
CA TYR A 302 -5.15 8.17 15.23
C TYR A 302 -4.55 8.87 16.44
N ILE A 303 -4.89 8.36 17.64
CA ILE A 303 -4.27 8.74 18.91
C ILE A 303 -4.17 7.53 19.84
N GLY A 304 -3.00 7.37 20.49
CA GLY A 304 -2.81 6.49 21.64
C GLY A 304 -2.79 7.31 22.94
N THR A 305 -3.78 7.11 23.81
CA THR A 305 -3.99 7.97 24.99
C THR A 305 -4.34 7.16 26.25
N GLU A 306 -4.39 7.80 27.41
CA GLU A 306 -4.95 7.15 28.61
C GLU A 306 -6.46 6.90 28.42
N PRO A 307 -7.00 5.74 28.89
CA PRO A 307 -8.42 5.40 28.66
C PRO A 307 -9.41 6.48 29.12
N LYS A 308 -9.13 7.17 30.22
CA LYS A 308 -9.98 8.28 30.70
C LYS A 308 -10.07 9.49 29.75
N ASN A 309 -9.14 9.58 28.80
CA ASN A 309 -9.02 10.70 27.86
C ASN A 309 -9.73 10.43 26.50
N ILE A 310 -10.47 9.32 26.36
CA ILE A 310 -11.12 8.96 25.08
C ILE A 310 -12.00 10.11 24.58
N GLN A 311 -12.94 10.60 25.40
CA GLN A 311 -13.88 11.64 24.97
C GLN A 311 -13.15 12.96 24.64
N ILE A 312 -12.21 13.36 25.45
CA ILE A 312 -11.46 14.61 25.24
C ILE A 312 -10.57 14.54 23.98
N SER A 313 -10.12 13.32 23.60
CA SER A 313 -9.37 13.08 22.37
C SER A 313 -10.28 13.17 21.14
N LEU A 314 -11.46 12.58 21.20
CA LEU A 314 -12.48 12.69 20.13
C LEU A 314 -12.95 14.14 19.93
N ASP A 315 -13.14 14.87 21.02
CA ASP A 315 -13.48 16.31 20.96
C ASP A 315 -12.33 17.11 20.34
N GLY A 316 -11.09 16.76 20.66
CA GLY A 316 -9.90 17.35 20.03
C GLY A 316 -9.81 17.08 18.53
N PHE A 317 -10.17 15.88 18.05
CA PHE A 317 -10.27 15.60 16.62
C PHE A 317 -11.30 16.51 15.96
N ARG A 318 -12.49 16.62 16.56
CA ARG A 318 -13.58 17.46 16.06
C ARG A 318 -13.18 18.93 16.01
N GLU A 319 -12.49 19.43 17.05
CA GLU A 319 -11.97 20.78 17.08
C GLU A 319 -10.99 21.08 15.94
N GLU A 320 -10.01 20.20 15.71
CA GLU A 320 -8.99 20.41 14.65
C GLU A 320 -9.58 20.24 13.24
N ILE A 321 -10.49 19.30 13.05
CA ILE A 321 -11.28 19.16 11.81
C ILE A 321 -12.10 20.44 11.57
N GLY A 322 -12.83 20.91 12.58
CA GLY A 322 -13.62 22.14 12.47
C GLY A 322 -12.76 23.37 12.13
N LYS A 323 -11.55 23.47 12.68
CA LYS A 323 -10.62 24.56 12.33
C LYS A 323 -10.20 24.51 10.86
N ILE A 324 -9.82 23.33 10.33
CA ILE A 324 -9.38 23.23 8.94
C ILE A 324 -10.53 23.38 7.93
N GLN A 325 -11.75 23.05 8.33
CA GLN A 325 -12.96 23.26 7.54
C GLN A 325 -13.41 24.74 7.48
N ASN A 326 -13.19 25.49 8.55
CA ASN A 326 -13.71 26.86 8.68
C ASN A 326 -12.67 27.95 8.47
N ILE A 327 -11.38 27.65 8.60
CA ILE A 327 -10.28 28.60 8.52
C ILE A 327 -9.26 28.06 7.53
N PRO A 328 -9.03 28.73 6.38
CA PRO A 328 -7.98 28.36 5.43
C PRO A 328 -6.61 28.29 6.11
N LEU A 329 -5.73 27.41 5.62
CA LEU A 329 -4.36 27.36 6.10
C LEU A 329 -3.68 28.72 5.92
N SER A 330 -2.93 29.15 6.91
CA SER A 330 -2.02 30.30 6.73
C SER A 330 -0.96 30.00 5.68
N GLU A 331 -0.39 31.02 5.06
CA GLU A 331 0.67 30.87 4.05
C GLU A 331 1.85 30.04 4.60
N LYS A 332 2.20 30.24 5.88
CA LYS A 332 3.27 29.50 6.57
C LYS A 332 2.94 28.02 6.71
N GLU A 333 1.70 27.67 7.09
CA GLU A 333 1.27 26.26 7.20
C GLU A 333 1.20 25.59 5.85
N LEU A 334 0.62 26.27 4.85
CA LEU A 334 0.50 25.76 3.49
C LEU A 334 1.87 25.49 2.85
N SER A 335 2.76 26.48 2.89
CA SER A 335 4.12 26.35 2.35
C SER A 335 4.93 25.29 3.12
N GLY A 336 4.80 25.23 4.44
CA GLY A 336 5.43 24.21 5.27
C GLY A 336 4.97 22.79 4.92
N ALA A 337 3.66 22.58 4.74
CA ALA A 337 3.09 21.29 4.35
C ALA A 337 3.55 20.86 2.94
N LYS A 338 3.52 21.76 1.96
CA LYS A 338 4.01 21.50 0.60
C LYS A 338 5.50 21.14 0.61
N ASN A 339 6.34 21.94 1.26
CA ASN A 339 7.78 21.70 1.33
C ASN A 339 8.10 20.35 1.99
N ASN A 340 7.40 19.99 3.07
CA ASN A 340 7.55 18.69 3.72
C ASN A 340 7.17 17.54 2.79
N LEU A 341 6.02 17.64 2.14
CA LEU A 341 5.50 16.61 1.23
C LEU A 341 6.44 16.43 0.01
N LEU A 342 6.85 17.53 -0.63
CA LEU A 342 7.75 17.49 -1.78
C LEU A 342 9.17 17.05 -1.40
N GLY A 343 9.65 17.47 -0.21
CA GLY A 343 10.91 17.00 0.33
C GLY A 343 10.96 15.50 0.53
N LYS A 344 9.95 14.94 1.21
CA LYS A 344 9.81 13.48 1.39
C LYS A 344 9.75 12.75 0.05
N ARG A 345 9.03 13.32 -0.92
CA ARG A 345 8.91 12.72 -2.25
C ARG A 345 10.24 12.62 -3.00
N LYS A 346 11.14 13.59 -2.83
CA LYS A 346 12.48 13.51 -3.42
C LYS A 346 13.28 12.31 -2.91
N TYR A 347 13.17 11.98 -1.62
CA TYR A 347 13.80 10.78 -1.06
C TYR A 347 13.26 9.48 -1.65
N TYR A 348 11.98 9.45 -2.06
CA TYR A 348 11.38 8.26 -2.69
C TYR A 348 11.91 7.97 -4.11
N HIS A 349 12.86 8.77 -4.63
CA HIS A 349 13.47 8.62 -5.94
C HIS A 349 15.00 8.48 -5.89
N GLU A 350 15.56 8.25 -4.69
CA GLU A 350 17.03 8.16 -4.54
C GLU A 350 17.60 6.87 -5.12
N THR A 351 16.93 5.74 -4.93
CA THR A 351 17.44 4.44 -5.35
C THR A 351 16.78 3.95 -6.65
N ASN A 352 17.49 3.08 -7.39
CA ASN A 352 16.91 2.42 -8.58
C ASN A 352 15.63 1.64 -8.23
N SER A 353 15.62 0.98 -7.07
CA SER A 353 14.45 0.23 -6.58
C SER A 353 13.23 1.11 -6.39
N GLN A 354 13.40 2.28 -5.75
CA GLN A 354 12.32 3.25 -5.55
C GLN A 354 11.84 3.85 -6.87
N GLN A 355 12.77 4.23 -7.76
CA GLN A 355 12.42 4.75 -9.08
C GLN A 355 11.66 3.71 -9.91
N ALA A 356 12.10 2.47 -9.94
CA ALA A 356 11.42 1.38 -10.64
C ALA A 356 10.00 1.16 -10.07
N TYR A 357 9.85 1.21 -8.74
CA TYR A 357 8.54 1.11 -8.10
C TYR A 357 7.57 2.16 -8.62
N TYR A 358 7.92 3.44 -8.56
CA TYR A 358 6.98 4.51 -8.96
C TYR A 358 6.67 4.51 -10.45
N LEU A 359 7.61 4.13 -11.31
CA LEU A 359 7.35 3.93 -12.73
C LEU A 359 6.24 2.91 -12.96
N ALA A 360 6.36 1.72 -12.39
CA ALA A 360 5.36 0.67 -12.54
C ALA A 360 4.06 1.00 -11.82
N TYR A 361 4.12 1.58 -10.63
CA TYR A 361 2.94 1.87 -9.80
C TYR A 361 1.94 2.79 -10.51
N TYR A 362 2.39 3.93 -11.02
CA TYR A 362 1.48 4.86 -11.69
C TYR A 362 0.98 4.34 -13.03
N GLU A 363 1.82 3.64 -13.77
CA GLU A 363 1.38 2.95 -14.99
C GLU A 363 0.31 1.91 -14.70
N PHE A 364 0.57 1.08 -13.68
CA PHE A 364 -0.34 0.04 -13.24
C PHE A 364 -1.68 0.60 -12.73
N MET A 365 -1.65 1.74 -12.03
CA MET A 365 -2.85 2.45 -11.57
C MET A 365 -3.62 3.14 -12.70
N GLY A 366 -3.10 3.12 -13.94
CA GLY A 366 -3.76 3.69 -15.13
C GLY A 366 -3.51 5.17 -15.35
N LEU A 367 -2.60 5.79 -14.56
CA LEU A 367 -2.28 7.23 -14.66
C LEU A 367 -1.10 7.50 -15.61
N GLY A 368 -0.37 6.46 -16.02
CA GLY A 368 0.87 6.57 -16.78
C GLY A 368 2.08 6.89 -15.89
N ALA A 369 3.26 6.42 -16.32
CA ALA A 369 4.50 6.62 -15.57
C ALA A 369 4.92 8.10 -15.46
N GLU A 370 4.41 8.95 -16.36
CA GLU A 370 4.65 10.40 -16.40
C GLU A 370 3.98 11.15 -15.24
N PHE A 371 2.91 10.58 -14.67
CA PHE A 371 2.16 11.17 -13.55
C PHE A 371 3.06 11.51 -12.36
N ASP A 372 4.10 10.69 -12.13
CA ASP A 372 5.07 10.94 -11.06
C ASP A 372 5.74 12.32 -11.16
N ALA A 373 6.04 12.77 -12.38
CA ALA A 373 6.60 14.09 -12.63
C ALA A 373 5.60 15.22 -12.40
N GLU A 374 4.33 14.99 -12.76
CA GLU A 374 3.27 16.00 -12.65
C GLU A 374 2.92 16.29 -11.18
N ILE A 375 3.10 15.32 -10.29
CA ILE A 375 2.74 15.48 -8.87
C ILE A 375 3.44 16.67 -8.23
N PHE A 376 4.71 16.91 -8.55
CA PHE A 376 5.45 18.05 -8.00
C PHE A 376 4.77 19.37 -8.34
N ASP A 377 4.51 19.60 -9.63
CA ASP A 377 3.88 20.83 -10.13
C ASP A 377 2.45 21.00 -9.60
N ARG A 378 1.71 19.88 -9.47
CA ARG A 378 0.32 19.92 -9.00
C ARG A 378 0.23 20.21 -7.51
N ILE A 379 1.13 19.63 -6.68
CA ILE A 379 1.21 19.95 -5.25
C ILE A 379 1.60 21.41 -5.03
N GLU A 380 2.55 21.96 -5.83
CA GLU A 380 2.94 23.37 -5.70
C GLU A 380 1.78 24.33 -5.99
N LYS A 381 0.86 23.96 -6.86
CA LYS A 381 -0.32 24.77 -7.23
C LYS A 381 -1.49 24.68 -6.26
N VAL A 382 -1.49 23.75 -5.30
CA VAL A 382 -2.58 23.63 -4.32
C VAL A 382 -2.73 24.92 -3.53
N SER A 383 -3.96 25.45 -3.44
CA SER A 383 -4.28 26.63 -2.63
C SER A 383 -4.83 26.26 -1.25
N SER A 384 -4.86 27.23 -0.33
CA SER A 384 -5.46 27.03 1.00
C SER A 384 -6.97 26.80 0.93
N GLU A 385 -7.65 27.41 -0.05
CA GLU A 385 -9.09 27.22 -0.31
C GLU A 385 -9.39 25.80 -0.82
N GLN A 386 -8.50 25.23 -1.65
CA GLN A 386 -8.64 23.85 -2.09
C GLN A 386 -8.44 22.87 -0.90
N VAL A 387 -7.50 23.15 0.00
CA VAL A 387 -7.32 22.36 1.23
C VAL A 387 -8.56 22.44 2.13
N GLN A 388 -9.14 23.63 2.27
CA GLN A 388 -10.37 23.82 3.03
C GLN A 388 -11.55 23.09 2.38
N ALA A 389 -11.67 23.17 1.06
CA ALA A 389 -12.75 22.52 0.32
C ALA A 389 -12.72 20.99 0.46
N VAL A 390 -11.55 20.35 0.38
CA VAL A 390 -11.44 18.90 0.61
C VAL A 390 -11.72 18.52 2.06
N ALA A 391 -11.31 19.35 3.03
CA ALA A 391 -11.67 19.12 4.43
C ALA A 391 -13.20 19.16 4.64
N GLN A 392 -13.89 20.13 4.02
CA GLN A 392 -15.35 20.23 4.08
C GLN A 392 -16.06 19.07 3.37
N LYS A 393 -15.50 18.61 2.24
CA LYS A 393 -16.11 17.58 1.42
C LYS A 393 -15.97 16.16 2.01
N TYR A 394 -14.83 15.86 2.63
CA TYR A 394 -14.47 14.49 3.01
C TYR A 394 -14.43 14.23 4.51
N LEU A 395 -14.24 15.25 5.36
CA LEU A 395 -14.19 15.09 6.81
C LEU A 395 -15.52 15.47 7.46
N ASP A 396 -16.61 14.95 6.92
CA ASP A 396 -17.96 15.17 7.39
C ASP A 396 -18.35 14.23 8.55
N GLU A 397 -19.66 14.17 8.87
CA GLU A 397 -20.20 13.30 9.92
C GLU A 397 -20.22 11.81 9.55
N HIS A 398 -19.86 11.45 8.31
CA HIS A 398 -19.88 10.07 7.82
C HIS A 398 -18.52 9.38 8.03
N SER A 399 -18.31 8.88 9.25
CA SER A 399 -17.03 8.25 9.64
C SER A 399 -17.22 7.01 10.50
N ILE A 400 -16.20 6.16 10.53
CA ILE A 400 -16.13 5.05 11.48
C ILE A 400 -15.07 5.39 12.53
N ILE A 401 -15.43 5.24 13.81
CA ILE A 401 -14.53 5.41 14.94
C ILE A 401 -14.28 4.04 15.56
N SER A 402 -13.04 3.55 15.53
CA SER A 402 -12.64 2.33 16.23
C SER A 402 -11.92 2.70 17.52
N VAL A 403 -12.43 2.19 18.65
CA VAL A 403 -11.86 2.41 19.99
C VAL A 403 -11.51 1.08 20.62
N LEU A 404 -10.24 0.89 20.95
CA LEU A 404 -9.77 -0.22 21.77
C LEU A 404 -9.36 0.35 23.14
N ALA A 405 -9.97 -0.16 24.22
CA ALA A 405 -9.58 0.19 25.58
C ALA A 405 -10.03 -0.90 26.57
N THR A 406 -9.81 -0.70 27.87
CA THR A 406 -10.33 -1.60 28.89
C THR A 406 -11.86 -1.55 28.95
N PRO A 407 -12.52 -2.67 29.36
CA PRO A 407 -13.98 -2.81 29.26
C PRO A 407 -14.79 -1.66 29.85
N GLU A 408 -14.37 -1.11 30.98
CA GLU A 408 -15.04 -0.01 31.69
C GLU A 408 -15.12 1.30 30.88
N TYR A 409 -14.22 1.49 29.90
CA TYR A 409 -14.17 2.70 29.08
C TYR A 409 -14.80 2.54 27.69
N VAL A 410 -15.10 1.32 27.26
CA VAL A 410 -15.74 1.09 25.96
C VAL A 410 -17.19 0.64 26.06
N THR A 411 -17.65 0.28 27.27
CA THR A 411 -19.05 -0.07 27.51
C THR A 411 -19.89 1.21 27.50
N GLY A 412 -20.70 1.39 26.45
CA GLY A 412 -21.59 2.56 26.29
C GLY A 412 -21.11 3.65 25.34
N LEU A 413 -19.97 3.42 24.61
CA LEU A 413 -19.54 4.25 23.47
C LEU A 413 -20.36 3.98 22.22
#